data_fe816abc393f730a5352bd05c283a6a6
#
_entry.id   fe816abc393f730a5352bd05c283a6a6
#
_cell.length_a   1.000
_cell.length_b   1.000
_cell.length_c   1.000
_cell.angle_alpha   90.00
_cell.angle_beta   90.00
_cell.angle_gamma   90.00
#
_symmetry.space_group_name_H-M   'P 1'
#
loop_
_entity.id
_entity.type
_entity.pdbx_description
1 polymer ?
#
loop_
_entity_poly.entity_id
_entity_poly.type
_entity_poly.pdbx_seq_one_letter_code
_entity_poly.pdbx_strand_id
1 'polypeptide(L)'
;MLRKLYLLFATVLFSAVAFAQTGTLKGAVLDVLSGEAIPFANVIIERNGIQTAGTTTDFDGKFTIKPIEPGTYTVKATFVGYQTFIMTGLIVSANKITFQDLKLSSGIQKGEVVIVEYKKPLIDQDNITGTTKTAEEIVALPTRSVASVAATTAGIYQRDEGESLNVRGSRSDAIDYYIDGIKVRGSLGLPQSAIEQITVMTGGLPAQYGDVTGGIISITTKGPSNKFYGGAEVESSSLFDKYNKNLFGINLSGPILKKRNEDGTKGNSIIGYFL
;
A
#
# COMPACT_ATOMS: atom_id res chain seq x y z
N MET A 1 29.36 26.36 -20.28
CA MET A 1 27.93 26.29 -19.86
C MET A 1 27.41 24.85 -19.80
N LEU A 2 27.63 24.02 -20.79
CA LEU A 2 27.18 22.60 -20.83
C LEU A 2 27.62 21.80 -19.59
N ARG A 3 28.88 21.92 -19.15
CA ARG A 3 29.44 21.21 -17.99
C ARG A 3 28.73 21.53 -16.66
N LYS A 4 28.27 22.77 -16.50
CA LYS A 4 27.46 23.19 -15.33
C LYS A 4 26.02 22.65 -15.41
N LEU A 5 25.48 22.53 -16.63
CA LEU A 5 24.18 21.96 -16.88
C LEU A 5 24.17 20.43 -16.61
N TYR A 6 25.24 19.71 -17.00
CA TYR A 6 25.42 18.29 -16.67
C TYR A 6 25.55 18.04 -15.17
N LEU A 7 26.29 18.91 -14.44
CA LEU A 7 26.42 18.82 -12.99
C LEU A 7 25.07 19.09 -12.28
N LEU A 8 24.30 20.06 -12.75
CA LEU A 8 22.96 20.34 -12.23
C LEU A 8 22.01 19.17 -12.50
N PHE A 9 22.05 18.58 -13.69
CA PHE A 9 21.24 17.43 -14.06
C PHE A 9 21.66 16.17 -13.27
N ALA A 10 22.95 15.95 -13.02
CA ALA A 10 23.47 14.88 -12.19
C ALA A 10 23.05 15.02 -10.71
N THR A 11 23.06 16.25 -10.16
CA THR A 11 22.60 16.51 -8.78
C THR A 11 21.09 16.30 -8.63
N VAL A 12 20.30 16.70 -9.63
CA VAL A 12 18.85 16.45 -9.65
C VAL A 12 18.54 14.95 -9.77
N LEU A 13 19.31 14.20 -10.57
CA LEU A 13 19.16 12.74 -10.65
C LEU A 13 19.56 12.03 -9.34
N PHE A 14 20.55 12.55 -8.61
CA PHE A 14 21.02 11.94 -7.36
C PHE A 14 20.08 12.21 -6.17
N SER A 15 19.28 13.29 -6.22
CA SER A 15 18.28 13.61 -5.19
C SER A 15 17.00 12.78 -5.30
N ALA A 16 16.83 12.01 -6.37
CA ALA A 16 15.64 11.17 -6.61
C ALA A 16 15.72 9.77 -5.96
N VAL A 17 16.67 9.51 -5.05
CA VAL A 17 16.61 8.33 -4.17
C VAL A 17 15.58 8.62 -3.07
N ALA A 18 14.33 8.71 -3.45
CA ALA A 18 13.22 8.72 -2.50
C ALA A 18 13.21 7.35 -1.79
N PHE A 19 13.34 7.35 -0.47
CA PHE A 19 13.09 6.18 0.35
C PHE A 19 11.61 5.85 0.21
N ALA A 20 11.26 4.95 -0.69
CA ALA A 20 9.91 4.44 -0.79
C ALA A 20 9.53 3.84 0.57
N GLN A 21 8.43 4.30 1.13
CA GLN A 21 7.88 3.72 2.35
C GLN A 21 7.49 2.27 2.03
N THR A 22 8.12 1.32 2.72
CA THR A 22 7.86 -0.12 2.49
C THR A 22 7.14 -0.73 3.67
N GLY A 23 6.34 -1.74 3.40
CA GLY A 23 5.73 -2.60 4.39
C GLY A 23 6.54 -3.89 4.60
N THR A 24 6.10 -4.67 5.57
CA THR A 24 6.64 -5.98 5.89
C THR A 24 5.51 -6.97 6.05
N LEU A 25 5.64 -8.15 5.47
CA LEU A 25 4.73 -9.28 5.71
C LEU A 25 5.44 -10.30 6.58
N LYS A 26 4.81 -10.69 7.69
CA LYS A 26 5.26 -11.75 8.60
C LYS A 26 4.15 -12.75 8.84
N GLY A 27 4.51 -13.96 9.16
CA GLY A 27 3.57 -15.01 9.54
C GLY A 27 4.25 -16.35 9.70
N ALA A 28 3.44 -17.37 9.89
CA ALA A 28 3.86 -18.76 9.91
C ALA A 28 3.10 -19.58 8.87
N VAL A 29 3.73 -20.64 8.38
CA VAL A 29 3.09 -21.64 7.55
C VAL A 29 2.80 -22.86 8.43
N LEU A 30 1.51 -23.22 8.52
CA LEU A 30 1.02 -24.26 9.42
C LEU A 30 0.28 -25.34 8.63
N ASP A 31 0.33 -26.57 9.12
CA ASP A 31 -0.54 -27.64 8.65
C ASP A 31 -1.96 -27.45 9.19
N VAL A 32 -2.98 -27.56 8.34
CA VAL A 32 -4.39 -27.39 8.72
C VAL A 32 -4.85 -28.45 9.71
N LEU A 33 -4.36 -29.69 9.60
CA LEU A 33 -4.83 -30.84 10.37
C LEU A 33 -4.10 -30.95 11.71
N SER A 34 -2.77 -30.85 11.70
CA SER A 34 -1.96 -31.01 12.92
C SER A 34 -1.75 -29.69 13.65
N GLY A 35 -1.85 -28.55 12.97
CA GLY A 35 -1.48 -27.25 13.51
C GLY A 35 0.02 -27.06 13.64
N GLU A 36 0.83 -28.01 13.20
CA GLU A 36 2.29 -27.94 13.28
C GLU A 36 2.86 -26.97 12.24
N ALA A 37 3.98 -26.36 12.59
CA ALA A 37 4.69 -25.44 11.70
C ALA A 37 5.38 -26.22 10.57
N ILE A 38 5.31 -25.70 9.34
CA ILE A 38 5.91 -26.28 8.16
C ILE A 38 7.22 -25.56 7.85
N PRO A 39 8.39 -26.15 8.13
CA PRO A 39 9.67 -25.55 7.80
C PRO A 39 9.96 -25.63 6.30
N PHE A 40 10.75 -24.68 5.80
CA PHE A 40 11.22 -24.62 4.41
C PHE A 40 10.10 -24.57 3.35
N ALA A 41 8.90 -24.17 3.73
CA ALA A 41 7.84 -23.89 2.77
C ALA A 41 8.18 -22.61 1.97
N ASN A 42 7.94 -22.65 0.67
CA ASN A 42 8.17 -21.50 -0.19
C ASN A 42 6.96 -20.57 -0.14
N VAL A 43 7.20 -19.31 0.19
CA VAL A 43 6.17 -18.23 0.25
C VAL A 43 6.55 -17.13 -0.73
N ILE A 44 5.67 -16.87 -1.68
CA ILE A 44 5.84 -15.81 -2.67
C ILE A 44 4.68 -14.84 -2.63
N ILE A 45 4.94 -13.58 -2.97
CA ILE A 45 3.93 -12.56 -3.16
C ILE A 45 3.91 -12.10 -4.61
N GLU A 46 2.71 -11.95 -5.14
CA GLU A 46 2.47 -11.54 -6.52
C GLU A 46 1.60 -10.28 -6.54
N ARG A 47 1.91 -9.36 -7.45
CA ARG A 47 1.07 -8.20 -7.76
C ARG A 47 0.67 -8.26 -9.23
N ASN A 48 -0.63 -8.30 -9.51
CA ASN A 48 -1.16 -8.42 -10.87
C ASN A 48 -0.62 -9.64 -11.65
N GLY A 49 -0.43 -10.78 -10.95
CA GLY A 49 0.09 -12.02 -11.53
C GLY A 49 1.60 -12.03 -11.79
N ILE A 50 2.34 -11.05 -11.27
CA ILE A 50 3.80 -10.97 -11.37
C ILE A 50 4.39 -11.14 -9.99
N GLN A 51 5.31 -12.10 -9.84
CA GLN A 51 6.03 -12.31 -8.60
C GLN A 51 6.88 -11.08 -8.26
N THR A 52 6.64 -10.50 -7.08
CA THR A 52 7.34 -9.30 -6.61
C THR A 52 8.44 -9.65 -5.64
N ALA A 53 8.17 -10.55 -4.69
CA ALA A 53 9.14 -11.03 -3.72
C ALA A 53 8.78 -12.44 -3.25
N GLY A 54 9.70 -13.08 -2.52
CA GLY A 54 9.47 -14.39 -1.93
C GLY A 54 10.53 -14.74 -0.90
N THR A 55 10.22 -15.72 -0.08
CA THR A 55 11.12 -16.26 0.95
C THR A 55 10.73 -17.72 1.24
N THR A 56 11.55 -18.39 2.02
CA THR A 56 11.23 -19.71 2.61
C THR A 56 11.03 -19.55 4.11
N THR A 57 10.20 -20.43 4.69
CA THR A 57 10.03 -20.49 6.14
C THR A 57 11.28 -21.03 6.83
N ASP A 58 11.52 -20.58 8.05
CA ASP A 58 12.56 -21.08 8.94
C ASP A 58 12.18 -22.44 9.58
N PHE A 59 12.99 -22.92 10.53
CA PHE A 59 12.73 -24.17 11.25
C PHE A 59 11.45 -24.15 12.09
N ASP A 60 11.03 -22.96 12.54
CA ASP A 60 9.77 -22.76 13.27
C ASP A 60 8.58 -22.51 12.33
N GLY A 61 8.75 -22.66 11.02
CA GLY A 61 7.73 -22.39 10.02
C GLY A 61 7.43 -20.91 9.83
N LYS A 62 8.21 -19.99 10.41
CA LYS A 62 8.02 -18.54 10.32
C LYS A 62 8.65 -17.97 9.06
N PHE A 63 8.02 -16.94 8.52
CA PHE A 63 8.56 -16.22 7.36
C PHE A 63 8.49 -14.70 7.56
N THR A 64 9.37 -14.00 6.87
CA THR A 64 9.37 -12.54 6.78
C THR A 64 9.76 -12.11 5.39
N ILE A 65 8.89 -11.34 4.75
CA ILE A 65 9.15 -10.72 3.43
C ILE A 65 9.24 -9.21 3.64
N LYS A 66 10.37 -8.62 3.30
CA LYS A 66 10.66 -7.19 3.33
C LYS A 66 11.85 -6.85 2.41
N PRO A 67 11.91 -5.66 1.79
CA PRO A 67 10.87 -4.63 1.75
C PRO A 67 9.76 -4.98 0.76
N ILE A 68 8.51 -4.57 1.04
CA ILE A 68 7.38 -4.72 0.14
C ILE A 68 6.79 -3.34 -0.12
N GLU A 69 6.54 -2.98 -1.38
CA GLU A 69 5.80 -1.75 -1.70
C GLU A 69 4.38 -1.84 -1.15
N PRO A 70 3.80 -0.73 -0.67
CA PRO A 70 2.39 -0.71 -0.27
C PRO A 70 1.45 -1.10 -1.42
N GLY A 71 0.37 -1.80 -1.08
CA GLY A 71 -0.61 -2.21 -2.08
C GLY A 71 -1.27 -3.55 -1.76
N THR A 72 -2.06 -4.05 -2.73
CA THR A 72 -2.79 -5.31 -2.63
C THR A 72 -2.04 -6.41 -3.37
N TYR A 73 -1.87 -7.54 -2.69
CA TYR A 73 -1.07 -8.68 -3.15
C TYR A 73 -1.83 -10.00 -3.11
N THR A 74 -1.38 -10.94 -3.93
CA THR A 74 -1.70 -12.35 -3.81
C THR A 74 -0.52 -13.06 -3.16
N VAL A 75 -0.76 -13.79 -2.07
CA VAL A 75 0.24 -14.63 -1.40
C VAL A 75 0.04 -16.05 -1.85
N LYS A 76 1.13 -16.73 -2.17
CA LYS A 76 1.13 -18.12 -2.58
C LYS A 76 2.14 -18.89 -1.74
N ALA A 77 1.69 -19.96 -1.09
CA ALA A 77 2.53 -20.85 -0.32
C ALA A 77 2.53 -22.26 -0.93
N THR A 78 3.72 -22.85 -1.02
CA THR A 78 3.91 -24.19 -1.58
C THR A 78 4.89 -25.00 -0.75
N PHE A 79 4.57 -26.27 -0.56
CA PHE A 79 5.46 -27.24 0.08
C PHE A 79 5.24 -28.63 -0.51
N VAL A 80 6.27 -29.48 -0.49
CA VAL A 80 6.18 -30.84 -1.06
C VAL A 80 5.22 -31.68 -0.24
N GLY A 81 4.23 -32.32 -0.89
CA GLY A 81 3.20 -33.13 -0.23
C GLY A 81 1.98 -32.33 0.24
N TYR A 82 1.94 -31.02 0.00
CA TYR A 82 0.81 -30.16 0.34
C TYR A 82 0.17 -29.53 -0.90
N GLN A 83 -1.09 -29.19 -0.78
CA GLN A 83 -1.80 -28.43 -1.80
C GLN A 83 -1.25 -26.99 -1.84
N THR A 84 -1.21 -26.40 -3.05
CA THR A 84 -0.83 -25.01 -3.19
C THR A 84 -1.88 -24.11 -2.56
N PHE A 85 -1.48 -23.28 -1.61
CA PHE A 85 -2.33 -22.28 -0.98
C PHE A 85 -2.16 -20.93 -1.69
N ILE A 86 -3.26 -20.31 -2.05
CA ILE A 86 -3.31 -18.96 -2.64
C ILE A 86 -4.27 -18.10 -1.84
N MET A 87 -3.79 -16.96 -1.37
CA MET A 87 -4.61 -15.94 -0.72
C MET A 87 -4.59 -14.67 -1.56
N THR A 88 -5.75 -14.21 -1.99
CA THR A 88 -5.91 -12.98 -2.77
C THR A 88 -6.33 -11.81 -1.90
N GLY A 89 -6.00 -10.58 -2.31
CA GLY A 89 -6.47 -9.37 -1.64
C GLY A 89 -5.69 -8.99 -0.38
N LEU A 90 -4.51 -9.59 -0.10
CA LEU A 90 -3.69 -9.22 1.05
C LEU A 90 -3.21 -7.76 0.93
N ILE A 91 -3.54 -6.95 1.93
CA ILE A 91 -3.18 -5.53 1.98
C ILE A 91 -1.87 -5.38 2.75
N VAL A 92 -0.84 -4.85 2.08
CA VAL A 92 0.42 -4.45 2.71
C VAL A 92 0.44 -2.92 2.80
N SER A 93 0.56 -2.41 4.02
CA SER A 93 0.57 -0.97 4.28
C SER A 93 1.99 -0.45 4.50
N ALA A 94 2.23 0.81 4.10
CA ALA A 94 3.50 1.49 4.33
C ALA A 94 3.82 1.58 5.83
N ASN A 95 5.08 1.33 6.18
CA ASN A 95 5.60 1.42 7.55
C ASN A 95 4.86 0.54 8.57
N LYS A 96 4.16 -0.49 8.10
CA LYS A 96 3.44 -1.45 8.96
C LYS A 96 3.95 -2.88 8.74
N ILE A 97 3.73 -3.68 9.78
CA ILE A 97 3.91 -5.13 9.70
C ILE A 97 2.53 -5.75 9.53
N THR A 98 2.30 -6.39 8.40
CA THR A 98 1.11 -7.21 8.18
C THR A 98 1.42 -8.61 8.68
N PHE A 99 0.62 -9.10 9.63
CA PHE A 99 0.73 -10.47 10.14
C PHE A 99 -0.30 -11.35 9.48
N GLN A 100 0.16 -12.44 8.85
CA GLN A 100 -0.74 -13.40 8.19
C GLN A 100 -0.15 -14.82 8.23
N ASP A 101 -0.83 -15.70 8.93
CA ASP A 101 -0.51 -17.12 8.91
C ASP A 101 -1.17 -17.81 7.71
N LEU A 102 -0.44 -18.73 7.12
CA LEU A 102 -0.85 -19.48 5.94
C LEU A 102 -1.05 -20.96 6.34
N LYS A 103 -2.23 -21.50 6.07
CA LYS A 103 -2.58 -22.86 6.47
C LYS A 103 -2.63 -23.76 5.24
N LEU A 104 -1.67 -24.69 5.14
CA LEU A 104 -1.58 -25.64 4.05
C LEU A 104 -2.29 -26.94 4.43
N SER A 105 -3.03 -27.50 3.48
CA SER A 105 -3.67 -28.80 3.62
C SER A 105 -2.79 -29.90 3.03
N SER A 106 -2.52 -30.95 3.80
CA SER A 106 -1.90 -32.16 3.29
C SER A 106 -2.90 -32.89 2.40
N GLY A 107 -2.53 -33.19 1.16
CA GLY A 107 -3.40 -33.89 0.21
C GLY A 107 -2.64 -34.32 -1.03
N ILE A 108 -2.85 -35.56 -1.45
CA ILE A 108 -2.13 -36.19 -2.58
C ILE A 108 -2.80 -35.89 -3.93
N GLN A 109 -3.84 -35.06 -4.00
CA GLN A 109 -4.44 -34.69 -5.27
C GLN A 109 -3.56 -33.66 -5.99
N LYS A 110 -2.83 -34.12 -6.98
CA LYS A 110 -1.96 -33.31 -7.84
C LYS A 110 -2.81 -32.31 -8.62
N GLY A 111 -2.69 -31.03 -8.25
CA GLY A 111 -3.34 -29.92 -8.97
C GLY A 111 -4.48 -29.22 -8.23
N GLU A 112 -4.84 -29.64 -7.01
CA GLU A 112 -5.82 -28.89 -6.23
C GLU A 112 -5.18 -27.66 -5.57
N VAL A 113 -5.81 -26.51 -5.82
CA VAL A 113 -5.35 -25.21 -5.32
C VAL A 113 -6.41 -24.68 -4.37
N VAL A 114 -6.01 -24.36 -3.15
CA VAL A 114 -6.89 -23.72 -2.17
C VAL A 114 -6.79 -22.21 -2.37
N ILE A 115 -7.87 -21.59 -2.81
CA ILE A 115 -7.94 -20.13 -2.99
C ILE A 115 -8.78 -19.54 -1.86
N VAL A 116 -8.20 -18.61 -1.12
CA VAL A 116 -8.84 -17.92 0.01
C VAL A 116 -8.75 -16.41 -0.23
N GLU A 117 -9.83 -15.69 0.08
CA GLU A 117 -9.81 -14.25 0.10
C GLU A 117 -9.31 -13.74 1.46
N TYR A 118 -8.43 -12.76 1.44
CA TYR A 118 -7.93 -12.11 2.66
C TYR A 118 -9.06 -11.39 3.38
N LYS A 119 -9.23 -11.71 4.65
CA LYS A 119 -10.12 -10.97 5.54
C LYS A 119 -9.28 -10.16 6.51
N LYS A 120 -9.41 -8.83 6.42
CA LYS A 120 -8.71 -7.92 7.33
C LYS A 120 -9.04 -8.28 8.79
N PRO A 121 -8.03 -8.55 9.64
CA PRO A 121 -8.28 -8.87 11.04
C PRO A 121 -8.94 -7.67 11.75
N LEU A 122 -9.87 -7.97 12.66
CA LEU A 122 -10.55 -6.96 13.47
C LEU A 122 -9.60 -6.28 14.47
N ILE A 123 -8.58 -7.00 14.91
CA ILE A 123 -7.54 -6.52 15.82
C ILE A 123 -6.22 -6.55 15.06
N ASP A 124 -5.62 -5.38 14.87
CA ASP A 124 -4.30 -5.27 14.28
C ASP A 124 -3.26 -5.67 15.35
N GLN A 125 -2.38 -6.61 15.02
CA GLN A 125 -1.29 -7.04 15.92
C GLN A 125 -0.15 -6.02 15.98
N ASP A 126 -0.09 -5.12 15.01
CA ASP A 126 0.79 -3.96 15.07
C ASP A 126 0.15 -2.94 16.01
N ASN A 127 0.88 -2.43 17.02
CA ASN A 127 0.36 -1.57 18.09
C ASN A 127 -0.19 -0.21 17.61
N ILE A 128 -0.34 -0.01 16.32
CA ILE A 128 -0.86 1.21 15.69
C ILE A 128 -2.39 1.18 15.70
N THR A 129 -3.01 2.09 16.44
CA THR A 129 -4.45 2.28 16.37
C THR A 129 -4.79 3.15 15.16
N GLY A 130 -5.51 2.60 14.20
CA GLY A 130 -5.86 3.34 13.00
C GLY A 130 -6.53 2.47 11.95
N THR A 131 -6.74 3.05 10.78
CA THR A 131 -7.36 2.37 9.63
C THR A 131 -6.60 2.69 8.37
N THR A 132 -6.37 1.69 7.53
CA THR A 132 -5.86 1.87 6.17
C THR A 132 -6.99 1.66 5.19
N LYS A 133 -7.17 2.62 4.27
CA LYS A 133 -8.09 2.56 3.13
C LYS A 133 -7.28 2.37 1.86
N THR A 134 -7.65 1.37 1.06
CA THR A 134 -7.01 1.12 -0.25
C THR A 134 -7.60 1.99 -1.34
N ALA A 135 -6.93 2.04 -2.50
CA ALA A 135 -7.41 2.78 -3.67
C ALA A 135 -8.84 2.36 -4.07
N GLU A 136 -9.14 1.05 -4.04
CA GLU A 136 -10.46 0.51 -4.38
C GLU A 136 -11.53 0.98 -3.39
N GLU A 137 -11.21 0.93 -2.09
CA GLU A 137 -12.12 1.42 -1.04
C GLU A 137 -12.36 2.93 -1.16
N ILE A 138 -11.31 3.72 -1.48
CA ILE A 138 -11.39 5.17 -1.63
C ILE A 138 -12.30 5.56 -2.80
N VAL A 139 -12.15 4.88 -3.95
CA VAL A 139 -12.99 5.13 -5.13
C VAL A 139 -14.47 4.78 -4.88
N ALA A 140 -14.74 3.79 -4.03
CA ALA A 140 -16.10 3.39 -3.66
C ALA A 140 -16.78 4.37 -2.68
N LEU A 141 -16.03 5.29 -2.04
CA LEU A 141 -16.59 6.29 -1.13
C LEU A 141 -17.24 7.44 -1.91
N PRO A 142 -18.32 8.02 -1.41
CA PRO A 142 -18.97 9.18 -2.04
C PRO A 142 -18.18 10.48 -1.86
N THR A 143 -17.14 10.48 -1.04
CA THR A 143 -16.33 11.65 -0.72
C THR A 143 -15.10 11.73 -1.59
N ARG A 144 -14.66 12.94 -1.92
CA ARG A 144 -13.51 13.19 -2.81
C ARG A 144 -12.27 13.72 -2.09
N SER A 145 -12.45 14.33 -0.92
CA SER A 145 -11.32 14.90 -0.20
C SER A 145 -10.62 13.85 0.68
N VAL A 146 -9.29 13.92 0.77
CA VAL A 146 -8.50 13.08 1.69
C VAL A 146 -9.00 13.22 3.13
N ALA A 147 -9.37 14.43 3.54
CA ALA A 147 -9.89 14.70 4.88
C ALA A 147 -11.22 13.95 5.11
N SER A 148 -12.13 13.99 4.15
CA SER A 148 -13.41 13.29 4.28
C SER A 148 -13.26 11.77 4.25
N VAL A 149 -12.30 11.24 3.46
CA VAL A 149 -11.93 9.82 3.52
C VAL A 149 -11.41 9.47 4.92
N ALA A 150 -10.53 10.29 5.50
CA ALA A 150 -10.02 10.07 6.85
C ALA A 150 -11.13 10.17 7.91
N ALA A 151 -12.13 11.03 7.73
CA ALA A 151 -13.28 11.18 8.63
C ALA A 151 -14.15 9.91 8.72
N THR A 152 -14.05 8.98 7.77
CA THR A 152 -14.71 7.67 7.87
C THR A 152 -14.07 6.74 8.91
N THR A 153 -12.91 7.12 9.46
CA THR A 153 -12.20 6.34 10.49
C THR A 153 -12.77 6.65 11.88
N ALA A 154 -12.95 5.60 12.68
CA ALA A 154 -13.43 5.77 14.05
C ALA A 154 -12.50 6.69 14.88
N GLY A 155 -13.10 7.61 15.64
CA GLY A 155 -12.37 8.58 16.45
C GLY A 155 -11.96 9.85 15.72
N ILE A 156 -12.34 10.01 14.45
CA ILE A 156 -12.17 11.26 13.71
C ILE A 156 -13.53 11.93 13.50
N TYR A 157 -13.57 13.22 13.72
CA TYR A 157 -14.72 14.06 13.50
C TYR A 157 -14.40 15.16 12.49
N GLN A 158 -15.28 15.33 11.52
CA GLN A 158 -15.30 16.44 10.58
C GLN A 158 -16.69 17.06 10.64
N ARG A 159 -16.78 18.37 10.82
CA ARG A 159 -18.05 19.07 10.93
C ARG A 159 -18.78 19.13 9.58
N ASP A 160 -18.05 19.61 8.57
CA ASP A 160 -18.53 19.73 7.19
C ASP A 160 -17.43 19.34 6.22
N GLU A 161 -17.78 18.92 5.00
CA GLU A 161 -16.79 18.57 3.98
C GLU A 161 -15.90 19.78 3.63
N GLY A 162 -14.58 19.57 3.67
CA GLY A 162 -13.58 20.63 3.48
C GLY A 162 -13.15 21.32 4.76
N GLU A 163 -13.82 21.08 5.90
CA GLU A 163 -13.39 21.57 7.21
C GLU A 163 -12.25 20.74 7.81
N SER A 164 -11.61 21.32 8.81
CA SER A 164 -10.51 20.66 9.54
C SER A 164 -11.02 19.45 10.32
N LEU A 165 -10.17 18.45 10.44
CA LEU A 165 -10.46 17.23 11.19
C LEU A 165 -10.08 17.40 12.67
N ASN A 166 -10.81 16.69 13.54
CA ASN A 166 -10.49 16.54 14.95
C ASN A 166 -10.31 15.05 15.27
N VAL A 167 -9.19 14.67 15.84
CA VAL A 167 -8.90 13.27 16.22
C VAL A 167 -9.05 13.14 17.72
N ARG A 168 -9.98 12.28 18.17
CA ARG A 168 -10.21 11.98 19.60
C ARG A 168 -10.38 13.23 20.48
N GLY A 169 -11.00 14.28 19.95
CA GLY A 169 -11.20 15.53 20.67
C GLY A 169 -9.98 16.46 20.70
N SER A 170 -8.92 16.15 19.95
CA SER A 170 -7.79 17.08 19.79
C SER A 170 -8.21 18.34 19.02
N ARG A 171 -7.34 19.36 19.04
CA ARG A 171 -7.51 20.53 18.18
C ARG A 171 -7.30 20.16 16.71
N SER A 172 -7.91 20.92 15.82
CA SER A 172 -7.80 20.69 14.38
C SER A 172 -6.38 20.87 13.80
N ASP A 173 -5.54 21.63 14.48
CA ASP A 173 -4.14 21.88 14.14
C ASP A 173 -3.18 20.78 14.64
N ALA A 174 -3.70 19.82 15.41
CA ALA A 174 -2.91 18.74 16.00
C ALA A 174 -2.71 17.54 15.06
N ILE A 175 -3.29 17.59 13.85
CA ILE A 175 -3.18 16.52 12.85
C ILE A 175 -2.07 16.83 11.87
N ASP A 176 -1.18 15.87 11.69
CA ASP A 176 -0.13 15.95 10.69
C ASP A 176 -0.45 15.10 9.47
N TYR A 177 -0.18 15.68 8.30
CA TYR A 177 -0.32 15.02 7.01
C TYR A 177 1.05 14.65 6.46
N TYR A 178 1.15 13.42 5.96
CA TYR A 178 2.34 12.91 5.31
C TYR A 178 1.98 12.39 3.92
N ILE A 179 2.78 12.76 2.91
CA ILE A 179 2.71 12.21 1.57
C ILE A 179 4.04 11.51 1.32
N ASP A 180 4.00 10.20 1.08
CA ASP A 180 5.19 9.37 0.87
C ASP A 180 6.29 9.59 1.92
N GLY A 181 5.89 9.78 3.19
CA GLY A 181 6.77 10.02 4.33
C GLY A 181 7.22 11.45 4.55
N ILE A 182 6.86 12.35 3.67
CA ILE A 182 7.19 13.78 3.79
C ILE A 182 6.04 14.50 4.48
N LYS A 183 6.34 15.20 5.57
CA LYS A 183 5.35 16.03 6.28
C LYS A 183 4.92 17.21 5.41
N VAL A 184 3.61 17.34 5.22
CA VAL A 184 3.01 18.38 4.37
C VAL A 184 2.10 19.27 5.20
N ARG A 185 2.13 20.58 4.91
CA ARG A 185 1.23 21.57 5.51
C ARG A 185 0.44 22.27 4.41
N GLY A 186 -0.84 22.50 4.67
CA GLY A 186 -1.73 23.20 3.74
C GLY A 186 -2.67 22.29 2.96
N SER A 187 -3.15 22.76 1.82
CA SER A 187 -4.11 22.04 0.99
C SER A 187 -3.46 20.80 0.33
N LEU A 188 -4.09 19.65 0.52
CA LEU A 188 -3.70 18.40 -0.13
C LEU A 188 -4.42 18.30 -1.48
N GLY A 189 -3.89 18.95 -2.50
CA GLY A 189 -4.44 18.92 -3.86
C GLY A 189 -4.11 17.64 -4.63
N LEU A 190 -4.16 16.46 -3.97
CA LEU A 190 -3.90 15.18 -4.61
C LEU A 190 -5.18 14.62 -5.25
N PRO A 191 -5.18 14.29 -6.55
CA PRO A 191 -6.28 13.57 -7.16
C PRO A 191 -6.39 12.16 -6.56
N GLN A 192 -7.61 11.67 -6.37
CA GLN A 192 -7.83 10.32 -5.84
C GLN A 192 -7.17 9.24 -6.68
N SER A 193 -7.13 9.44 -7.98
CA SER A 193 -6.50 8.53 -8.93
C SER A 193 -5.00 8.31 -8.68
N ALA A 194 -4.32 9.26 -8.03
CA ALA A 194 -2.90 9.17 -7.66
C ALA A 194 -2.66 8.44 -6.33
N ILE A 195 -3.70 8.16 -5.55
CA ILE A 195 -3.58 7.59 -4.21
C ILE A 195 -3.62 6.06 -4.29
N GLU A 196 -2.63 5.38 -3.72
CA GLU A 196 -2.62 3.93 -3.53
C GLU A 196 -3.32 3.54 -2.22
N GLN A 197 -3.05 4.29 -1.15
CA GLN A 197 -3.69 4.07 0.15
C GLN A 197 -3.61 5.31 1.04
N ILE A 198 -4.57 5.42 1.95
CA ILE A 198 -4.59 6.40 3.03
C ILE A 198 -4.59 5.62 4.34
N THR A 199 -3.55 5.83 5.16
CA THR A 199 -3.46 5.26 6.50
C THR A 199 -3.69 6.36 7.52
N VAL A 200 -4.72 6.19 8.31
CA VAL A 200 -5.07 7.11 9.40
C VAL A 200 -4.65 6.48 10.72
N MET A 201 -3.78 7.13 11.47
CA MET A 201 -3.26 6.67 12.74
C MET A 201 -3.74 7.61 13.84
N THR A 202 -4.48 7.05 14.80
CA THR A 202 -5.06 7.82 15.93
C THR A 202 -4.41 7.51 17.28
N GLY A 203 -3.45 6.59 17.30
CA GLY A 203 -2.70 6.20 18.51
C GLY A 203 -1.64 5.15 18.20
N GLY A 204 -0.72 4.91 19.11
CA GLY A 204 0.42 4.02 18.90
C GLY A 204 1.36 4.51 17.82
N LEU A 205 1.55 5.84 17.72
CA LEU A 205 2.29 6.46 16.62
C LEU A 205 3.76 6.04 16.64
N PRO A 206 4.31 5.56 15.51
CA PRO A 206 5.73 5.25 15.40
C PRO A 206 6.61 6.47 15.65
N ALA A 207 7.75 6.28 16.33
CA ALA A 207 8.67 7.35 16.71
C ALA A 207 9.21 8.17 15.51
N GLN A 208 9.20 7.59 14.31
CA GLN A 208 9.61 8.27 13.08
C GLN A 208 8.78 9.52 12.74
N TYR A 209 7.56 9.64 13.26
CA TYR A 209 6.70 10.79 13.01
C TYR A 209 6.91 11.95 13.98
N GLY A 210 7.76 11.76 15.00
CA GLY A 210 8.20 12.83 15.90
C GLY A 210 7.08 13.44 16.73
N ASP A 211 7.00 14.77 16.73
CA ASP A 211 6.14 15.57 17.59
C ASP A 211 4.71 15.67 17.05
N VAL A 212 3.90 14.64 17.31
CA VAL A 212 2.47 14.59 16.95
C VAL A 212 1.61 14.43 18.18
N THR A 213 0.65 15.33 18.37
CA THR A 213 -0.22 15.36 19.56
C THR A 213 -1.65 14.87 19.27
N GLY A 214 -2.10 14.88 18.04
CA GLY A 214 -3.45 14.46 17.64
C GLY A 214 -3.46 13.12 16.92
N GLY A 215 -3.14 13.14 15.66
CA GLY A 215 -3.13 11.95 14.79
C GLY A 215 -2.35 12.21 13.51
N ILE A 216 -2.17 11.15 12.73
CA ILE A 216 -1.44 11.20 11.47
C ILE A 216 -2.34 10.69 10.36
N ILE A 217 -2.34 11.40 9.25
CA ILE A 217 -2.91 10.94 7.99
C ILE A 217 -1.74 10.77 7.01
N SER A 218 -1.38 9.52 6.76
CA SER A 218 -0.31 9.15 5.84
C SER A 218 -0.91 8.70 4.51
N ILE A 219 -0.55 9.40 3.46
CA ILE A 219 -0.97 9.13 2.09
C ILE A 219 0.20 8.49 1.38
N THR A 220 -0.04 7.35 0.77
CA THR A 220 0.92 6.71 -0.12
C THR A 220 0.43 6.86 -1.54
N THR A 221 1.25 7.44 -2.40
CA THR A 221 0.91 7.60 -3.81
C THR A 221 1.17 6.31 -4.59
N LYS A 222 0.49 6.15 -5.73
CA LYS A 222 0.71 5.02 -6.62
C LYS A 222 2.13 5.05 -7.17
N GLY A 223 2.81 3.92 -7.04
CA GLY A 223 4.11 3.71 -7.66
C GLY A 223 4.03 3.46 -9.17
N PRO A 224 5.19 3.38 -9.84
CA PRO A 224 5.25 3.07 -11.26
C PRO A 224 4.71 1.67 -11.55
N SER A 225 3.80 1.57 -12.49
CA SER A 225 3.18 0.30 -12.89
C SER A 225 4.10 -0.54 -13.80
N ASN A 226 4.01 -1.86 -13.68
CA ASN A 226 4.66 -2.80 -14.61
C ASN A 226 4.03 -2.81 -16.02
N LYS A 227 2.81 -2.26 -16.15
CA LYS A 227 2.09 -2.08 -17.42
C LYS A 227 1.79 -0.59 -17.61
N PHE A 228 1.67 -0.16 -18.85
CA PHE A 228 1.19 1.19 -19.13
C PHE A 228 -0.25 1.33 -18.64
N TYR A 229 -0.47 2.32 -17.83
CA TYR A 229 -1.77 2.67 -17.27
C TYR A 229 -1.96 4.18 -17.38
N GLY A 230 -3.16 4.61 -17.73
CA GLY A 230 -3.54 6.02 -17.77
C GLY A 230 -4.97 6.19 -17.33
N GLY A 231 -5.25 7.29 -16.64
CA GLY A 231 -6.58 7.70 -16.21
C GLY A 231 -6.76 9.19 -16.42
N ALA A 232 -8.01 9.58 -16.67
CA ALA A 232 -8.42 10.97 -16.68
C ALA A 232 -9.60 11.12 -15.72
N GLU A 233 -9.56 12.15 -14.90
CA GLU A 233 -10.61 12.49 -13.95
C GLU A 233 -11.11 13.90 -14.25
N VAL A 234 -12.42 14.03 -14.44
CA VAL A 234 -13.07 15.32 -14.65
C VAL A 234 -14.21 15.44 -13.65
N GLU A 235 -14.16 16.43 -12.82
CA GLU A 235 -15.22 16.76 -11.88
C GLU A 235 -15.68 18.20 -12.15
N SER A 236 -16.98 18.39 -12.27
CA SER A 236 -17.57 19.71 -12.44
C SER A 236 -18.88 19.81 -11.68
N SER A 237 -18.99 20.78 -10.78
CA SER A 237 -20.22 21.09 -10.06
C SER A 237 -21.07 22.13 -10.78
N SER A 238 -20.53 22.80 -11.79
CA SER A 238 -21.19 23.92 -12.48
C SER A 238 -22.51 23.55 -13.18
N LEU A 239 -22.76 22.25 -13.41
CA LEU A 239 -24.03 21.75 -13.97
C LEU A 239 -25.16 21.66 -12.92
N PHE A 240 -24.84 21.58 -11.63
CA PHE A 240 -25.80 21.29 -10.56
C PHE A 240 -25.83 22.33 -9.45
N ASP A 241 -24.76 23.11 -9.30
CA ASP A 241 -24.65 24.13 -8.26
C ASP A 241 -23.88 25.38 -8.73
N LYS A 242 -23.90 26.43 -7.88
CA LYS A 242 -23.23 27.70 -8.17
C LYS A 242 -21.81 27.79 -7.58
N TYR A 243 -21.28 26.70 -6.99
CA TYR A 243 -19.97 26.71 -6.33
C TYR A 243 -18.79 26.66 -7.29
N ASN A 244 -19.05 26.31 -8.56
CA ASN A 244 -18.09 26.33 -9.65
C ASN A 244 -16.78 25.55 -9.31
N LYS A 245 -16.93 24.42 -8.62
CA LYS A 245 -15.81 23.52 -8.33
C LYS A 245 -15.54 22.69 -9.58
N ASN A 246 -14.40 22.90 -10.18
CA ASN A 246 -13.97 22.13 -11.33
C ASN A 246 -12.60 21.52 -11.02
N LEU A 247 -12.45 20.22 -11.27
CA LEU A 247 -11.21 19.48 -11.16
C LEU A 247 -10.98 18.74 -12.47
N PHE A 248 -9.77 18.86 -12.98
CA PHE A 248 -9.30 18.11 -14.13
C PHE A 248 -7.98 17.45 -13.74
N GLY A 249 -7.94 16.11 -13.74
CA GLY A 249 -6.78 15.32 -13.43
C GLY A 249 -6.45 14.36 -14.58
N ILE A 250 -5.16 14.23 -14.91
CA ILE A 250 -4.65 13.19 -15.79
C ILE A 250 -3.54 12.48 -15.03
N ASN A 251 -3.57 11.16 -15.03
CA ASN A 251 -2.48 10.37 -14.51
C ASN A 251 -1.98 9.40 -15.58
N LEU A 252 -0.67 9.22 -15.63
CA LEU A 252 0.00 8.29 -16.52
C LEU A 252 1.06 7.53 -15.72
N SER A 253 1.07 6.22 -15.85
CA SER A 253 2.05 5.35 -15.19
C SER A 253 2.53 4.27 -16.15
N GLY A 254 3.81 3.95 -16.04
CA GLY A 254 4.34 2.88 -16.87
C GLY A 254 5.82 2.61 -16.64
N PRO A 255 6.32 1.51 -17.20
CA PRO A 255 7.73 1.15 -17.13
C PRO A 255 8.54 1.92 -18.17
N ILE A 256 9.68 2.46 -17.74
CA ILE A 256 10.73 2.97 -18.64
C ILE A 256 11.68 1.84 -18.99
N LEU A 257 12.17 1.11 -17.96
CA LEU A 257 13.06 -0.01 -18.12
C LEU A 257 12.51 -1.23 -17.40
N LYS A 258 12.48 -2.38 -18.09
CA LYS A 258 12.09 -3.68 -17.53
C LYS A 258 13.27 -4.61 -17.41
N LYS A 259 13.31 -5.39 -16.34
CA LYS A 259 14.23 -6.51 -16.21
C LYS A 259 13.91 -7.56 -17.29
N ARG A 260 14.92 -8.08 -17.94
CA ARG A 260 14.76 -9.23 -18.85
C ARG A 260 15.12 -10.48 -18.06
N ASN A 261 14.20 -11.42 -17.99
CA ASN A 261 14.44 -12.72 -17.37
C ASN A 261 15.33 -13.58 -18.27
N GLU A 262 15.94 -14.61 -17.72
CA GLU A 262 16.79 -15.55 -18.47
C GLU A 262 16.03 -16.23 -19.62
N ASP A 263 14.73 -16.44 -19.46
CA ASP A 263 13.82 -17.00 -20.47
C ASP A 263 13.43 -16.01 -21.58
N GLY A 264 14.02 -14.80 -21.61
CA GLY A 264 13.71 -13.76 -22.59
C GLY A 264 12.40 -13.01 -22.37
N THR A 265 11.61 -13.37 -21.35
CA THR A 265 10.37 -12.69 -20.98
C THR A 265 10.65 -11.38 -20.28
N LYS A 266 9.72 -10.40 -20.41
CA LYS A 266 9.81 -9.13 -19.72
C LYS A 266 9.39 -9.32 -18.26
N GLY A 267 10.33 -9.14 -17.33
CA GLY A 267 10.11 -9.16 -15.90
C GLY A 267 9.58 -7.82 -15.34
N ASN A 268 9.81 -7.61 -14.06
CA ASN A 268 9.40 -6.41 -13.34
C ASN A 268 10.07 -5.13 -13.88
N SER A 269 9.40 -4.01 -13.71
CA SER A 269 9.95 -2.69 -13.99
C SER A 269 11.14 -2.40 -13.07
N ILE A 270 12.29 -2.04 -13.64
CA ILE A 270 13.45 -1.54 -12.90
C ILE A 270 13.30 -0.05 -12.66
N ILE A 271 12.86 0.67 -13.69
CA ILE A 271 12.58 2.10 -13.65
C ILE A 271 11.25 2.31 -14.31
N GLY A 272 10.37 3.02 -13.63
CA GLY A 272 9.08 3.42 -14.14
C GLY A 272 8.80 4.89 -13.81
N TYR A 273 7.70 5.40 -14.33
CA TYR A 273 7.22 6.74 -14.06
C TYR A 273 5.77 6.68 -13.58
N PHE A 274 5.41 7.67 -12.80
CA PHE A 274 4.05 8.04 -12.44
C PHE A 274 3.96 9.56 -12.53
N LEU A 275 3.00 10.06 -13.30
CA LEU A 275 2.74 11.49 -13.56
C LEU A 275 1.30 11.81 -13.20
#